data_e0e6c735ee3603763b4bf1d89bc15322
#
_entry.id   e0e6c735ee3603763b4bf1d89bc15322
#
_cell.length_a   1.000
_cell.length_b   1.000
_cell.length_c   1.000
_cell.angle_alpha   90.00
_cell.angle_beta   90.00
_cell.angle_gamma   90.00
#
_symmetry.space_group_name_H-M   'P 1'
#
loop_
_entity.id
_entity.type
_entity.pdbx_description
1 polymer ?
#
loop_
_entity_poly.entity_id
_entity_poly.type
_entity_poly.pdbx_seq_one_letter_code
_entity_poly.pdbx_strand_id
1 'polypeptide(L)'
;MTNEAIPEKAIYIANHQGASGPMNLITFFPKILVPWGAFQMTQGYFSRWNYLYHTFYRTKLKYSKFRSFLLASLFGLVSRILYRGVKLIASYPDVRLRTTINQSIIHLEVGNSILIFPEDSSSGYKDEIESFHEGFIYLAKAYEKKHGQSIPIIPVYYHKEKHTIIIGQSYVIDHKKTRDVISNDLRVILNDLSNQLIS
;
A
#
# COMPACT_ATOMS: atom_id res chain seq x y z
N MET A 1 11.43 1.94 18.85
CA MET A 1 11.67 0.70 18.09
C MET A 1 11.10 -0.44 18.91
N THR A 2 10.05 -1.10 18.42
CA THR A 2 9.55 -2.31 19.08
C THR A 2 10.59 -3.40 18.91
N ASN A 3 11.01 -4.03 20.02
CA ASN A 3 11.94 -5.18 20.04
C ASN A 3 11.30 -6.48 19.49
N GLU A 4 10.15 -6.40 18.85
CA GLU A 4 9.50 -7.55 18.25
C GLU A 4 10.17 -7.89 16.92
N ALA A 5 10.53 -9.17 16.77
CA ALA A 5 11.08 -9.66 15.52
C ALA A 5 10.06 -9.48 14.40
N ILE A 6 10.49 -8.91 13.28
CA ILE A 6 9.63 -8.76 12.09
C ILE A 6 9.17 -10.16 11.64
N PRO A 7 7.85 -10.44 11.57
CA PRO A 7 7.34 -11.77 11.21
C PRO A 7 7.85 -12.23 9.84
N GLU A 8 7.93 -13.54 9.65
CA GLU A 8 8.38 -14.14 8.40
C GLU A 8 7.54 -13.64 7.21
N LYS A 9 6.22 -13.60 7.38
CA LYS A 9 5.27 -13.06 6.41
C LYS A 9 4.16 -12.27 7.09
N ALA A 10 3.71 -11.19 6.46
CA ALA A 10 2.69 -10.30 6.98
C ALA A 10 2.00 -9.51 5.86
N ILE A 11 0.88 -8.87 6.20
CA ILE A 11 0.29 -7.79 5.43
C ILE A 11 0.77 -6.48 6.04
N TYR A 12 1.59 -5.73 5.32
CA TYR A 12 2.03 -4.39 5.72
C TYR A 12 1.08 -3.37 5.15
N ILE A 13 0.55 -2.49 5.99
CA ILE A 13 -0.25 -1.33 5.57
C ILE A 13 0.55 -0.06 5.84
N ALA A 14 0.63 0.84 4.87
CA ALA A 14 1.46 2.02 4.98
C ALA A 14 0.77 3.28 4.45
N ASN A 15 1.21 4.44 4.94
CA ASN A 15 0.88 5.74 4.37
C ASN A 15 1.57 5.91 3.00
N HIS A 16 0.91 6.61 2.06
CA HIS A 16 1.43 6.71 0.70
C HIS A 16 2.50 7.81 0.52
N GLN A 17 2.38 8.95 1.19
CA GLN A 17 3.32 10.11 1.11
C GLN A 17 3.79 10.43 -0.33
N GLY A 18 2.86 10.46 -1.28
CA GLY A 18 3.14 10.71 -2.69
C GLY A 18 3.91 9.57 -3.36
N ALA A 19 4.83 9.87 -4.27
CA ALA A 19 5.62 8.87 -4.98
C ALA A 19 6.77 8.30 -4.15
N SER A 20 7.26 9.04 -3.16
CA SER A 20 8.46 8.66 -2.40
C SER A 20 8.20 7.55 -1.39
N GLY A 21 7.03 7.53 -0.74
CA GLY A 21 6.69 6.52 0.26
C GLY A 21 6.82 5.08 -0.25
N PRO A 22 6.09 4.71 -1.32
CA PRO A 22 6.19 3.37 -1.90
C PRO A 22 7.61 2.97 -2.32
N MET A 23 8.34 3.89 -2.96
CA MET A 23 9.69 3.61 -3.42
C MET A 23 10.66 3.38 -2.27
N ASN A 24 10.61 4.23 -1.24
CA ASN A 24 11.49 4.07 -0.07
C ASN A 24 11.17 2.79 0.72
N LEU A 25 9.88 2.48 0.90
CA LEU A 25 9.49 1.25 1.58
C LEU A 25 9.95 0.00 0.81
N ILE A 26 9.76 -0.05 -0.50
CA ILE A 26 10.20 -1.20 -1.30
C ILE A 26 11.73 -1.34 -1.32
N THR A 27 12.46 -0.22 -1.32
CA THR A 27 13.93 -0.23 -1.44
C THR A 27 14.64 -0.51 -0.12
N PHE A 28 14.16 0.07 0.97
CA PHE A 28 14.89 0.09 2.25
C PHE A 28 14.25 -0.78 3.34
N PHE A 29 13.10 -1.40 3.08
CA PHE A 29 12.51 -2.31 4.04
C PHE A 29 13.35 -3.60 4.17
N PRO A 30 13.55 -4.13 5.39
CA PRO A 30 14.44 -5.27 5.62
C PRO A 30 13.92 -6.62 5.07
N LYS A 31 12.77 -6.62 4.40
CA LYS A 31 12.16 -7.80 3.75
C LYS A 31 11.63 -7.46 2.37
N ILE A 32 11.48 -8.50 1.54
CA ILE A 32 10.84 -8.36 0.22
C ILE A 32 9.35 -8.11 0.41
N LEU A 33 8.90 -6.94 -0.04
CA LEU A 33 7.51 -6.54 -0.05
C LEU A 33 6.96 -6.59 -1.48
N VAL A 34 5.82 -7.26 -1.65
CA VAL A 34 5.09 -7.29 -2.92
C VAL A 34 3.96 -6.25 -2.85
N PRO A 35 4.07 -5.12 -3.56
CA PRO A 35 3.12 -4.03 -3.39
C PRO A 35 1.83 -4.24 -4.19
N TRP A 36 0.71 -3.77 -3.63
CA TRP A 36 -0.48 -3.47 -4.41
C TRP A 36 -0.32 -2.13 -5.12
N GLY A 37 -0.82 -2.06 -6.35
CA GLY A 37 -0.85 -0.80 -7.09
C GLY A 37 -2.00 -0.74 -8.06
N ALA A 38 -2.29 0.47 -8.55
CA ALA A 38 -3.38 0.69 -9.49
C ALA A 38 -3.26 -0.23 -10.70
N PHE A 39 -4.34 -0.94 -11.04
CA PHE A 39 -4.33 -1.94 -12.11
C PHE A 39 -3.86 -1.36 -13.46
N GLN A 40 -4.10 -0.08 -13.71
CA GLN A 40 -3.64 0.61 -14.91
C GLN A 40 -2.12 0.52 -15.09
N MET A 41 -1.37 0.43 -13.98
CA MET A 41 0.09 0.35 -13.99
C MET A 41 0.62 -0.99 -14.51
N THR A 42 -0.21 -2.03 -14.52
CA THR A 42 0.13 -3.34 -15.08
C THR A 42 -0.23 -3.48 -16.56
N GLN A 43 -0.94 -2.51 -17.14
CA GLN A 43 -1.45 -2.53 -18.50
C GLN A 43 -0.47 -1.91 -19.52
N GLY A 44 -0.96 -1.69 -20.75
CA GLY A 44 -0.21 -1.07 -21.85
C GLY A 44 0.23 0.38 -21.53
N TYR A 45 1.16 0.92 -22.33
CA TYR A 45 1.71 2.25 -22.15
C TYR A 45 0.64 3.35 -22.00
N PHE A 46 -0.34 3.37 -22.90
CA PHE A 46 -1.38 4.41 -22.88
C PHE A 46 -2.25 4.37 -21.62
N SER A 47 -2.56 3.19 -21.09
CA SER A 47 -3.31 3.06 -19.84
C SER A 47 -2.50 3.61 -18.66
N ARG A 48 -1.20 3.28 -18.57
CA ARG A 48 -0.28 3.81 -17.55
C ARG A 48 -0.14 5.32 -17.67
N TRP A 49 0.09 5.82 -18.89
CA TRP A 49 0.23 7.24 -19.16
C TRP A 49 -1.01 8.02 -18.74
N ASN A 50 -2.18 7.54 -19.14
CA ASN A 50 -3.47 8.17 -18.80
C ASN A 50 -3.70 8.25 -17.28
N TYR A 51 -3.43 7.15 -16.57
CA TYR A 51 -3.51 7.12 -15.12
C TYR A 51 -2.51 8.07 -14.47
N LEU A 52 -1.25 8.03 -14.90
CA LEU A 52 -0.19 8.90 -14.37
C LEU A 52 -0.52 10.37 -14.62
N TYR A 53 -0.92 10.73 -15.84
CA TYR A 53 -1.22 12.10 -16.18
C TYR A 53 -2.45 12.63 -15.43
N HIS A 54 -3.61 12.00 -15.61
CA HIS A 54 -4.88 12.52 -15.11
C HIS A 54 -5.04 12.30 -13.61
N THR A 55 -4.79 11.08 -13.12
CA THR A 55 -5.07 10.72 -11.73
C THR A 55 -3.90 11.06 -10.82
N PHE A 56 -2.70 10.58 -11.13
CA PHE A 56 -1.58 10.69 -10.21
C PHE A 56 -1.00 12.11 -10.17
N TYR A 57 -0.53 12.64 -11.31
CA TYR A 57 0.13 13.94 -11.33
C TYR A 57 -0.84 15.12 -11.26
N ARG A 58 -1.97 15.07 -11.98
CA ARG A 58 -2.92 16.19 -12.02
C ARG A 58 -3.82 16.25 -10.80
N THR A 59 -4.42 15.13 -10.41
CA THR A 59 -5.41 15.12 -9.30
C THR A 59 -4.74 14.98 -7.94
N LYS A 60 -3.91 13.93 -7.75
CA LYS A 60 -3.33 13.65 -6.43
C LYS A 60 -2.17 14.58 -6.08
N LEU A 61 -1.25 14.86 -7.01
CA LEU A 61 -0.09 15.73 -6.77
C LEU A 61 -0.30 17.19 -7.18
N LYS A 62 -1.43 17.51 -7.83
CA LYS A 62 -1.81 18.88 -8.24
C LYS A 62 -0.74 19.60 -9.09
N TYR A 63 0.02 18.86 -9.89
CA TYR A 63 1.06 19.44 -10.76
C TYR A 63 0.43 20.17 -11.96
N SER A 64 1.19 21.12 -12.56
CA SER A 64 0.79 21.81 -13.79
C SER A 64 0.61 20.84 -14.96
N LYS A 65 -0.16 21.22 -15.99
CA LYS A 65 -0.41 20.39 -17.19
C LYS A 65 0.89 19.95 -17.85
N PHE A 66 1.81 20.88 -18.07
CA PHE A 66 3.10 20.63 -18.74
C PHE A 66 3.97 19.66 -17.93
N ARG A 67 4.13 19.89 -16.61
CA ARG A 67 4.91 19.02 -15.73
C ARG A 67 4.30 17.60 -15.67
N SER A 68 2.99 17.51 -15.58
CA SER A 68 2.28 16.22 -15.57
C SER A 68 2.47 15.46 -16.86
N PHE A 69 2.40 16.13 -18.01
CA PHE A 69 2.63 15.53 -19.32
C PHE A 69 4.03 14.96 -19.44
N LEU A 70 5.05 15.75 -19.11
CA LEU A 70 6.45 15.33 -19.18
C LEU A 70 6.73 14.11 -18.29
N LEU A 71 6.31 14.19 -17.01
CA LEU A 71 6.53 13.12 -16.04
C LEU A 71 5.75 11.85 -16.40
N ALA A 72 4.49 11.96 -16.86
CA ALA A 72 3.70 10.81 -17.29
C ALA A 72 4.31 10.12 -18.51
N SER A 73 4.87 10.89 -19.46
CA SER A 73 5.52 10.35 -20.65
C SER A 73 6.80 9.59 -20.29
N LEU A 74 7.67 10.19 -19.49
CA LEU A 74 8.93 9.56 -19.08
C LEU A 74 8.69 8.35 -18.16
N PHE A 75 7.92 8.54 -17.09
CA PHE A 75 7.68 7.48 -16.12
C PHE A 75 6.80 6.36 -16.69
N GLY A 76 5.86 6.69 -17.60
CA GLY A 76 5.08 5.69 -18.34
C GLY A 76 5.93 4.70 -19.12
N LEU A 77 7.10 5.10 -19.63
CA LEU A 77 8.03 4.19 -20.32
C LEU A 77 8.73 3.25 -19.33
N VAL A 78 9.35 3.80 -18.28
CA VAL A 78 10.17 3.01 -17.35
C VAL A 78 9.36 2.23 -16.32
N SER A 79 8.16 2.68 -15.99
CA SER A 79 7.31 2.09 -14.94
C SER A 79 7.01 0.60 -15.16
N ARG A 80 6.93 0.14 -16.42
CA ARG A 80 6.70 -1.28 -16.72
C ARG A 80 7.80 -2.18 -16.19
N ILE A 81 9.05 -1.78 -16.37
CA ILE A 81 10.23 -2.54 -15.90
C ILE A 81 10.24 -2.54 -14.38
N LEU A 82 10.05 -1.37 -13.78
CA LEU A 82 10.09 -1.17 -12.35
C LEU A 82 9.00 -2.01 -11.63
N TYR A 83 7.74 -1.93 -12.08
CA TYR A 83 6.64 -2.65 -11.47
C TYR A 83 6.69 -4.17 -11.71
N ARG A 84 7.28 -4.62 -12.81
CA ARG A 84 7.58 -6.04 -12.99
C ARG A 84 8.66 -6.52 -12.02
N GLY A 85 9.72 -5.72 -11.82
CA GLY A 85 10.80 -6.05 -10.89
C GLY A 85 10.31 -6.26 -9.45
N VAL A 86 9.38 -5.41 -8.98
CA VAL A 86 8.78 -5.53 -7.63
C VAL A 86 7.57 -6.46 -7.57
N LYS A 87 7.24 -7.16 -8.67
CA LYS A 87 6.09 -8.09 -8.76
C LYS A 87 4.76 -7.43 -8.36
N LEU A 88 4.54 -6.17 -8.78
CA LEU A 88 3.34 -5.40 -8.44
C LEU A 88 2.06 -6.21 -8.68
N ILE A 89 1.21 -6.33 -7.67
CA ILE A 89 -0.12 -6.92 -7.77
C ILE A 89 -1.11 -5.83 -8.15
N ALA A 90 -1.84 -6.05 -9.25
CA ALA A 90 -2.88 -5.13 -9.69
C ALA A 90 -4.04 -5.09 -8.69
N SER A 91 -4.32 -3.91 -8.13
CA SER A 91 -5.47 -3.66 -7.26
C SER A 91 -6.65 -3.12 -8.07
N TYR A 92 -7.80 -3.74 -7.94
CA TYR A 92 -9.05 -3.38 -8.61
C TYR A 92 -10.08 -2.88 -7.60
N PRO A 93 -10.82 -1.79 -7.90
CA PRO A 93 -11.86 -1.26 -7.01
C PRO A 93 -13.22 -1.96 -7.13
N ASP A 94 -13.29 -3.04 -7.88
CA ASP A 94 -14.52 -3.75 -8.23
C ASP A 94 -14.44 -5.26 -7.93
N VAL A 95 -15.35 -6.06 -8.47
CA VAL A 95 -15.41 -7.52 -8.28
C VAL A 95 -14.09 -8.24 -8.61
N ARG A 96 -13.21 -7.63 -9.41
CA ARG A 96 -11.87 -8.13 -9.72
C ARG A 96 -10.90 -8.05 -8.53
N LEU A 97 -11.28 -7.39 -7.43
CA LEU A 97 -10.52 -7.43 -6.17
C LEU A 97 -10.25 -8.87 -5.72
N ARG A 98 -11.15 -9.80 -6.06
CA ARG A 98 -10.92 -11.24 -5.83
C ARG A 98 -9.64 -11.75 -6.50
N THR A 99 -9.31 -11.27 -7.69
CA THR A 99 -8.06 -11.62 -8.39
C THR A 99 -6.85 -11.08 -7.64
N THR A 100 -6.92 -9.82 -7.17
CA THR A 100 -5.88 -9.21 -6.32
C THR A 100 -5.63 -10.05 -5.07
N ILE A 101 -6.69 -10.45 -4.37
CA ILE A 101 -6.63 -11.26 -3.15
C ILE A 101 -5.99 -12.62 -3.45
N ASN A 102 -6.44 -13.32 -4.50
CA ASN A 102 -5.88 -14.62 -4.86
C ASN A 102 -4.38 -14.55 -5.20
N GLN A 103 -3.96 -13.54 -5.96
CA GLN A 103 -2.54 -13.32 -6.25
C GLN A 103 -1.74 -13.02 -4.98
N SER A 104 -2.30 -12.22 -4.07
CA SER A 104 -1.66 -11.91 -2.79
C SER A 104 -1.48 -13.16 -1.93
N ILE A 105 -2.47 -14.05 -1.89
CA ILE A 105 -2.37 -15.31 -1.14
C ILE A 105 -1.25 -16.19 -1.71
N ILE A 106 -1.12 -16.30 -3.04
CA ILE A 106 -0.03 -17.04 -3.68
C ILE A 106 1.33 -16.50 -3.23
N HIS A 107 1.49 -15.16 -3.18
CA HIS A 107 2.73 -14.56 -2.70
C HIS A 107 2.99 -14.84 -1.21
N LEU A 108 1.96 -14.79 -0.37
CA LEU A 108 2.07 -15.14 1.06
C LEU A 108 2.42 -16.62 1.27
N GLU A 109 1.93 -17.52 0.42
CA GLU A 109 2.24 -18.96 0.47
C GLU A 109 3.71 -19.28 0.16
N VAL A 110 4.35 -18.48 -0.69
CA VAL A 110 5.79 -18.64 -0.98
C VAL A 110 6.69 -17.80 -0.06
N GLY A 111 6.15 -17.29 1.06
CA GLY A 111 6.92 -16.59 2.09
C GLY A 111 7.14 -15.09 1.83
N ASN A 112 6.55 -14.50 0.78
CA ASN A 112 6.60 -13.06 0.58
C ASN A 112 5.60 -12.35 1.49
N SER A 113 5.86 -11.08 1.77
CA SER A 113 4.91 -10.18 2.46
C SER A 113 4.22 -9.24 1.47
N ILE A 114 3.00 -8.82 1.79
CA ILE A 114 2.23 -7.91 0.94
C ILE A 114 2.28 -6.49 1.50
N LEU A 115 2.54 -5.51 0.64
CA LEU A 115 2.49 -4.08 1.00
C LEU A 115 1.26 -3.43 0.39
N ILE A 116 0.44 -2.80 1.22
CA ILE A 116 -0.80 -2.14 0.80
C ILE A 116 -0.79 -0.70 1.30
N PHE A 117 -1.19 0.22 0.42
CA PHE A 117 -1.43 1.62 0.76
C PHE A 117 -2.95 1.83 0.79
N PRO A 118 -3.59 1.61 1.96
CA PRO A 118 -5.05 1.60 2.04
C PRO A 118 -5.68 2.98 2.02
N GLU A 119 -4.89 4.05 2.13
CA GLU A 119 -5.33 5.44 2.18
C GLU A 119 -6.22 5.80 0.97
N ASP A 120 -7.42 6.32 1.23
CA ASP A 120 -8.23 6.95 0.21
C ASP A 120 -7.65 8.31 -0.17
N SER A 121 -6.88 8.33 -1.22
CA SER A 121 -6.21 9.51 -1.76
C SER A 121 -6.93 10.10 -2.98
N SER A 122 -8.23 9.89 -3.11
CA SER A 122 -9.04 10.42 -4.23
C SER A 122 -8.98 11.95 -4.32
N SER A 123 -8.94 12.65 -3.19
CA SER A 123 -8.81 14.11 -3.08
C SER A 123 -7.35 14.61 -3.01
N GLY A 124 -6.37 13.74 -3.06
CA GLY A 124 -4.95 14.02 -2.86
C GLY A 124 -4.41 13.38 -1.58
N TYR A 125 -3.09 13.51 -1.36
CA TYR A 125 -2.47 13.02 -0.13
C TYR A 125 -2.58 14.06 0.97
N LYS A 126 -2.88 13.62 2.20
CA LYS A 126 -3.01 14.43 3.39
C LYS A 126 -1.99 14.02 4.44
N ASP A 127 -1.70 14.90 5.38
CA ASP A 127 -0.77 14.58 6.49
C ASP A 127 -1.41 13.59 7.46
N GLU A 128 -2.72 13.72 7.69
CA GLU A 128 -3.51 12.79 8.47
C GLU A 128 -4.40 11.95 7.56
N ILE A 129 -4.39 10.64 7.78
CA ILE A 129 -5.21 9.69 7.02
C ILE A 129 -6.64 9.73 7.54
N GLU A 130 -7.59 10.07 6.67
CA GLU A 130 -9.02 10.21 7.04
C GLU A 130 -9.80 8.91 6.87
N SER A 131 -9.48 8.13 5.83
CA SER A 131 -10.21 6.89 5.52
C SER A 131 -9.34 5.87 4.81
N PHE A 132 -9.73 4.61 4.92
CA PHE A 132 -9.08 3.47 4.28
C PHE A 132 -10.01 2.75 3.30
N HIS A 133 -9.41 2.23 2.24
CA HIS A 133 -10.01 1.15 1.45
C HIS A 133 -9.81 -0.19 2.17
N GLU A 134 -10.86 -0.95 2.38
CA GLU A 134 -10.87 -2.15 3.21
C GLU A 134 -10.27 -3.42 2.55
N GLY A 135 -9.66 -3.30 1.39
CA GLY A 135 -9.12 -4.44 0.62
C GLY A 135 -8.19 -5.34 1.43
N PHE A 136 -7.39 -4.77 2.33
CA PHE A 136 -6.47 -5.51 3.19
C PHE A 136 -7.19 -6.40 4.22
N ILE A 137 -8.37 -5.99 4.70
CA ILE A 137 -9.20 -6.77 5.62
C ILE A 137 -9.76 -8.00 4.88
N TYR A 138 -10.21 -7.81 3.63
CA TYR A 138 -10.67 -8.93 2.80
C TYR A 138 -9.54 -9.93 2.54
N LEU A 139 -8.32 -9.44 2.28
CA LEU A 139 -7.15 -10.30 2.10
C LEU A 139 -6.86 -11.12 3.37
N ALA A 140 -6.81 -10.49 4.53
CA ALA A 140 -6.52 -11.17 5.79
C ALA A 140 -7.56 -12.24 6.11
N LYS A 141 -8.85 -11.92 5.97
CA LYS A 141 -9.96 -12.89 6.18
C LYS A 141 -9.93 -14.04 5.16
N ALA A 142 -9.60 -13.75 3.90
CA ALA A 142 -9.50 -14.79 2.86
C ALA A 142 -8.31 -15.73 3.12
N TYR A 143 -7.17 -15.17 3.56
CA TYR A 143 -6.01 -15.96 3.96
C TYR A 143 -6.34 -16.91 5.10
N GLU A 144 -6.96 -16.40 6.16
CA GLU A 144 -7.34 -17.18 7.33
C GLU A 144 -8.37 -18.27 6.98
N LYS A 145 -9.38 -17.93 6.17
CA LYS A 145 -10.36 -18.92 5.68
C LYS A 145 -9.69 -20.08 4.93
N LYS A 146 -8.61 -19.79 4.17
CA LYS A 146 -7.90 -20.80 3.38
C LYS A 146 -6.95 -21.65 4.22
N HIS A 147 -6.28 -21.05 5.22
CA HIS A 147 -5.19 -21.69 5.94
C HIS A 147 -5.50 -22.06 7.39
N GLY A 148 -6.66 -21.65 7.93
CA GLY A 148 -7.02 -21.85 9.33
C GLY A 148 -6.15 -21.09 10.33
N GLN A 149 -5.32 -20.17 9.87
CA GLN A 149 -4.41 -19.34 10.67
C GLN A 149 -4.52 -17.89 10.26
N SER A 150 -4.60 -17.00 11.23
CA SER A 150 -4.61 -15.57 10.96
C SER A 150 -3.23 -15.09 10.49
N ILE A 151 -3.23 -14.07 9.63
CA ILE A 151 -2.02 -13.40 9.19
C ILE A 151 -1.91 -12.04 9.88
N PRO A 152 -0.74 -11.66 10.43
CA PRO A 152 -0.59 -10.37 11.08
C PRO A 152 -0.67 -9.22 10.05
N ILE A 153 -1.33 -8.14 10.46
CA ILE A 153 -1.33 -6.86 9.76
C ILE A 153 -0.38 -5.94 10.54
N ILE A 154 0.60 -5.36 9.85
CA ILE A 154 1.60 -4.50 10.47
C ILE A 154 1.50 -3.11 9.88
N PRO A 155 1.09 -2.10 10.67
CA PRO A 155 1.11 -0.73 10.24
C PRO A 155 2.56 -0.22 10.15
N VAL A 156 2.85 0.50 9.07
CA VAL A 156 4.18 1.07 8.79
C VAL A 156 3.99 2.53 8.38
N TYR A 157 4.68 3.43 9.03
CA TYR A 157 4.66 4.84 8.69
C TYR A 157 6.01 5.28 8.11
N TYR A 158 5.98 5.84 6.90
CA TYR A 158 7.13 6.49 6.30
C TYR A 158 7.05 7.99 6.52
N HIS A 159 8.01 8.55 7.26
CA HIS A 159 8.14 9.99 7.48
C HIS A 159 9.08 10.58 6.43
N LYS A 160 8.51 11.33 5.48
CA LYS A 160 9.23 11.83 4.32
C LYS A 160 10.37 12.81 4.68
N GLU A 161 10.12 13.75 5.57
CA GLU A 161 11.12 14.77 5.94
C GLU A 161 12.30 14.21 6.74
N LYS A 162 12.02 13.25 7.61
CA LYS A 162 13.02 12.58 8.45
C LYS A 162 13.65 11.35 7.80
N HIS A 163 13.20 10.97 6.60
CA HIS A 163 13.62 9.75 5.89
C HIS A 163 13.59 8.49 6.78
N THR A 164 12.59 8.39 7.63
CA THR A 164 12.49 7.34 8.66
C THR A 164 11.28 6.45 8.41
N ILE A 165 11.48 5.14 8.57
CA ILE A 165 10.42 4.13 8.54
C ILE A 165 10.15 3.69 9.98
N ILE A 166 8.90 3.82 10.43
CA ILE A 166 8.44 3.35 11.74
C ILE A 166 7.58 2.13 11.51
N ILE A 167 7.90 1.03 12.19
CA ILE A 167 7.13 -0.21 12.15
C ILE A 167 6.32 -0.29 13.44
N GLY A 168 5.01 -0.34 13.33
CA GLY A 168 4.10 -0.48 14.46
C GLY A 168 3.97 -1.92 14.94
N GLN A 169 3.19 -2.11 16.00
CA GLN A 169 2.89 -3.43 16.54
C GLN A 169 1.99 -4.23 15.61
N SER A 170 2.13 -5.55 15.68
CA SER A 170 1.30 -6.49 14.94
C SER A 170 -0.17 -6.41 15.38
N TYR A 171 -1.07 -6.27 14.44
CA TYR A 171 -2.51 -6.30 14.64
C TYR A 171 -3.08 -7.60 14.06
N VAL A 172 -3.79 -8.36 14.89
CA VAL A 172 -4.53 -9.55 14.47
C VAL A 172 -6.02 -9.20 14.43
N ILE A 173 -6.71 -9.58 13.35
CA ILE A 173 -8.14 -9.27 13.19
C ILE A 173 -8.95 -9.98 14.27
N ASP A 174 -9.72 -9.20 15.03
CA ASP A 174 -10.78 -9.72 15.89
C ASP A 174 -12.05 -9.91 15.06
N HIS A 175 -12.50 -11.16 14.93
CA HIS A 175 -13.70 -11.50 14.15
C HIS A 175 -15.02 -10.97 14.74
N LYS A 176 -15.01 -10.55 16.01
CA LYS A 176 -16.17 -9.91 16.65
C LYS A 176 -16.35 -8.46 16.21
N LYS A 177 -15.30 -7.83 15.68
CA LYS A 177 -15.33 -6.46 15.19
C LYS A 177 -15.86 -6.38 13.76
N THR A 178 -16.63 -5.33 13.48
CA THR A 178 -17.01 -4.98 12.11
C THR A 178 -15.80 -4.50 11.31
N ARG A 179 -15.89 -4.50 9.98
CA ARG A 179 -14.80 -4.03 9.12
C ARG A 179 -14.49 -2.55 9.35
N ASP A 180 -15.52 -1.74 9.55
CA ASP A 180 -15.38 -0.31 9.83
C ASP A 180 -14.59 -0.07 11.12
N VAL A 181 -14.83 -0.86 12.16
CA VAL A 181 -14.10 -0.78 13.43
C VAL A 181 -12.64 -1.18 13.22
N ILE A 182 -12.37 -2.29 12.53
CA ILE A 182 -11.01 -2.74 12.23
C ILE A 182 -10.26 -1.69 11.39
N SER A 183 -10.91 -1.14 10.39
CA SER A 183 -10.36 -0.09 9.52
C SER A 183 -10.01 1.17 10.33
N ASN A 184 -10.91 1.59 11.21
CA ASN A 184 -10.69 2.75 12.08
C ASN A 184 -9.58 2.54 13.10
N ASP A 185 -9.52 1.36 13.75
CA ASP A 185 -8.44 1.03 14.69
C ASP A 185 -7.08 1.16 14.02
N LEU A 186 -6.92 0.55 12.84
CA LEU A 186 -5.66 0.58 12.10
C LEU A 186 -5.32 1.97 11.56
N ARG A 187 -6.34 2.77 11.20
CA ARG A 187 -6.15 4.17 10.80
C ARG A 187 -5.62 5.01 11.95
N VAL A 188 -6.20 4.86 13.15
CA VAL A 188 -5.73 5.55 14.35
C VAL A 188 -4.30 5.15 14.67
N ILE A 189 -3.99 3.84 14.69
CA ILE A 189 -2.62 3.36 14.93
C ILE A 189 -1.64 3.98 13.92
N LEU A 190 -2.00 4.03 12.63
CA LEU A 190 -1.10 4.57 11.60
C LEU A 190 -0.89 6.08 11.77
N ASN A 191 -1.92 6.83 12.14
CA ASN A 191 -1.80 8.26 12.46
C ASN A 191 -0.98 8.49 13.73
N ASP A 192 -1.12 7.64 14.76
CA ASP A 192 -0.32 7.74 15.99
C ASP A 192 1.16 7.49 15.73
N LEU A 193 1.52 6.59 14.78
CA LEU A 193 2.91 6.40 14.36
C LEU A 193 3.52 7.67 13.77
N SER A 194 2.72 8.54 13.13
CA SER A 194 3.21 9.81 12.60
C SER A 194 3.65 10.76 13.72
N ASN A 195 2.97 10.71 14.87
CA ASN A 195 3.23 11.59 16.01
C ASN A 195 4.45 11.18 16.82
N GLN A 196 4.88 9.91 16.77
CA GLN A 196 6.02 9.40 17.55
C GLN A 196 7.37 10.07 17.22
N LEU A 197 7.47 10.75 16.08
CA LEU A 197 8.69 11.46 15.66
C LEU A 197 8.61 12.97 15.89
N ILE A 198 7.50 13.49 16.38
CA ILE A 198 7.28 14.94 16.58
C ILE A 198 7.71 15.35 18.01
N SER A 199 7.87 14.37 18.90
CA SER A 199 8.32 14.56 20.29
C SER A 199 9.88 14.42 20.42
#